data_c92df73940995d9c7a7ddbdd50623632
#
_entry.id   c92df73940995d9c7a7ddbdd50623632
#
_cell.length_a   1.000
_cell.length_b   1.000
_cell.length_c   1.000
_cell.angle_alpha   90.00
_cell.angle_beta   90.00
_cell.angle_gamma   90.00
#
_symmetry.space_group_name_H-M   'P 1'
#
loop_
_entity.id
_entity.type
_entity.pdbx_description
1 polymer ?
#
loop_
_entity_poly.entity_id
_entity_poly.type
_entity_poly.pdbx_seq_one_letter_code
_entity_poly.pdbx_strand_id
1 'polypeptide(L)'
;MARNKGQAPWAWKYKDPFDHVRHRAFAQARAQANFRNEGWEITIEQWFELWPMDKWVLRGRGTNDLCMVRIDRDRPFSVDNVKLITRYFQITRDKIP
;
A
#
# COMPACT_ATOMS: atom_id res chain seq x y z
N MET A 1 -0.39 31.27 -11.01
CA MET A 1 -0.67 30.69 -10.67
C MET A 1 -0.43 30.28 -10.21
N ALA A 2 -0.36 30.21 -9.96
CA ALA A 2 -0.23 29.80 -9.55
C ALA A 2 -0.19 29.07 -9.15
N ARG A 3 -0.25 28.88 -8.90
CA ARG A 3 -0.25 28.10 -8.61
C ARG A 3 0.17 27.45 -9.02
N ASN A 4 0.92 27.58 -8.83
CA ASN A 4 1.16 26.72 -9.48
C ASN A 4 0.22 26.10 -9.91
N LYS A 5 -0.02 26.34 -10.65
CA LYS A 5 -1.03 25.75 -11.11
C LYS A 5 -0.90 24.37 -11.20
N GLY A 6 -1.63 23.78 -11.29
CA GLY A 6 -1.52 22.39 -11.41
C GLY A 6 -1.07 21.64 -10.21
N GLN A 7 -0.78 22.32 -9.17
CA GLN A 7 -0.39 21.69 -7.92
C GLN A 7 -1.61 21.49 -7.06
N ALA A 8 -1.92 20.24 -6.81
CA ALA A 8 -3.00 19.92 -5.92
C ALA A 8 -2.61 20.29 -4.48
N PRO A 9 -3.57 20.74 -3.65
CA PRO A 9 -3.26 21.06 -2.25
C PRO A 9 -2.61 19.92 -1.49
N TRP A 10 -2.92 18.66 -1.84
CA TRP A 10 -2.33 17.51 -1.16
C TRP A 10 -0.83 17.43 -1.39
N ALA A 11 -0.29 18.05 -2.47
CA ALA A 11 1.13 18.02 -2.76
C ALA A 11 1.94 18.76 -1.69
N TRP A 12 1.30 19.63 -0.92
CA TRP A 12 1.97 20.41 0.11
C TRP A 12 1.83 19.81 1.50
N LYS A 13 1.09 18.71 1.64
CA LYS A 13 0.82 18.11 2.92
C LYS A 13 2.08 17.56 3.58
N TYR A 14 2.99 17.03 2.77
CA TYR A 14 4.21 16.42 3.26
C TYR A 14 5.42 17.21 2.77
N LYS A 15 6.38 17.43 3.65
CA LYS A 15 7.63 18.06 3.26
C LYS A 15 8.51 17.14 2.42
N ASP A 16 8.43 15.83 2.70
CA ASP A 16 9.24 14.83 2.04
C ASP A 16 8.44 14.26 0.87
N PRO A 17 8.95 14.40 -0.38
CA PRO A 17 8.26 13.79 -1.52
C PRO A 17 8.06 12.29 -1.36
N PHE A 18 8.91 11.61 -0.64
CA PHE A 18 8.80 10.19 -0.37
C PHE A 18 7.50 9.88 0.39
N ASP A 19 7.20 10.67 1.41
CA ASP A 19 5.97 10.49 2.18
C ASP A 19 4.75 10.70 1.30
N HIS A 20 4.84 11.64 0.38
CA HIS A 20 3.77 11.94 -0.54
C HIS A 20 3.49 10.75 -1.48
N VAL A 21 4.54 10.13 -2.01
CA VAL A 21 4.40 8.97 -2.88
C VAL A 21 3.77 7.81 -2.13
N ARG A 22 4.16 7.61 -0.87
CA ARG A 22 3.58 6.55 -0.05
C ARG A 22 2.11 6.81 0.23
N HIS A 23 1.73 8.07 0.42
CA HIS A 23 0.32 8.42 0.64
C HIS A 23 -0.52 8.09 -0.60
N ARG A 24 0.00 8.40 -1.78
CA ARG A 24 -0.72 8.09 -3.01
C ARG A 24 -0.94 6.59 -3.15
N ALA A 25 0.07 5.80 -2.84
CA ALA A 25 -0.05 4.36 -2.90
C ALA A 25 -1.10 3.84 -1.91
N PHE A 26 -1.16 4.45 -0.73
CA PHE A 26 -2.18 4.13 0.27
C PHE A 26 -3.59 4.36 -0.30
N ALA A 27 -3.81 5.52 -0.90
CA ALA A 27 -5.12 5.85 -1.46
C ALA A 27 -5.51 4.87 -2.56
N GLN A 28 -4.57 4.49 -3.42
CA GLN A 28 -4.83 3.55 -4.51
C GLN A 28 -5.13 2.16 -3.97
N ALA A 29 -4.37 1.70 -2.98
CA ALA A 29 -4.57 0.37 -2.41
C ALA A 29 -5.94 0.28 -1.73
N ARG A 30 -6.31 1.32 -0.97
CA ARG A 30 -7.60 1.37 -0.32
C ARG A 30 -8.73 1.35 -1.34
N ALA A 31 -8.59 2.14 -2.41
CA ALA A 31 -9.62 2.20 -3.45
C ALA A 31 -9.79 0.85 -4.13
N GLN A 32 -8.71 0.15 -4.41
CA GLN A 32 -8.78 -1.18 -5.03
C GLN A 32 -9.42 -2.20 -4.10
N ALA A 33 -9.07 -2.17 -2.82
CA ALA A 33 -9.67 -3.09 -1.87
C ALA A 33 -11.18 -2.86 -1.76
N ASN A 34 -11.59 -1.60 -1.71
CA ASN A 34 -13.01 -1.27 -1.66
C ASN A 34 -13.73 -1.70 -2.93
N PHE A 35 -13.09 -1.51 -4.08
CA PHE A 35 -13.68 -1.92 -5.35
C PHE A 35 -13.90 -3.43 -5.40
N ARG A 36 -13.00 -4.21 -4.78
CA ARG A 36 -13.11 -5.67 -4.76
C ARG A 36 -13.92 -6.18 -3.58
N ASN A 37 -14.48 -5.28 -2.76
CA ASN A 37 -15.24 -5.63 -1.56
C ASN A 37 -14.42 -6.41 -0.55
N GLU A 38 -13.13 -6.10 -0.48
CA GLU A 38 -12.23 -6.79 0.44
C GLU A 38 -12.19 -6.16 1.82
N GLY A 39 -12.65 -4.91 1.93
CA GLY A 39 -12.62 -4.19 3.20
C GLY A 39 -11.26 -3.57 3.50
N TRP A 40 -11.27 -2.44 4.19
CA TRP A 40 -10.03 -1.71 4.46
C TRP A 40 -10.14 -0.98 5.78
N GLU A 41 -9.27 -1.33 6.74
CA GLU A 41 -9.26 -0.75 8.08
C GLU A 41 -7.88 -0.20 8.45
N ILE A 42 -6.98 -0.03 7.47
CA ILE A 42 -5.65 0.48 7.73
C ILE A 42 -5.68 2.00 7.65
N THR A 43 -5.19 2.68 8.69
CA THR A 43 -5.06 4.14 8.68
C THR A 43 -3.79 4.52 7.94
N ILE A 44 -3.69 5.82 7.57
CA ILE A 44 -2.49 6.30 6.89
C ILE A 44 -1.26 6.18 7.79
N GLU A 45 -1.42 6.39 9.09
CA GLU A 45 -0.31 6.23 10.03
C GLU A 45 0.16 4.79 10.07
N GLN A 46 -0.77 3.83 10.11
CA GLN A 46 -0.42 2.41 10.10
C GLN A 46 0.24 2.03 8.79
N TRP A 47 -0.21 2.60 7.69
CA TRP A 47 0.39 2.35 6.38
C TRP A 47 1.85 2.78 6.36
N PHE A 48 2.16 3.96 6.90
CA PHE A 48 3.54 4.44 6.97
C PHE A 48 4.41 3.52 7.84
N GLU A 49 3.84 2.95 8.89
CA GLU A 49 4.56 2.00 9.73
C GLU A 49 4.79 0.67 9.02
N LEU A 50 3.84 0.24 8.20
CA LEU A 50 3.97 -0.99 7.43
C LEU A 50 5.00 -0.87 6.32
N TRP A 51 5.15 0.33 5.76
CA TRP A 51 6.01 0.59 4.62
C TRP A 51 7.10 1.61 4.97
N PRO A 52 8.02 1.28 5.90
CA PRO A 52 9.18 2.16 6.11
C PRO A 52 10.08 2.14 4.88
N MET A 53 11.07 3.03 4.86
CA MET A 53 11.93 3.21 3.68
C MET A 53 12.54 1.91 3.19
N ASP A 54 13.06 1.09 4.09
CA ASP A 54 13.74 -0.15 3.72
C ASP A 54 12.79 -1.16 3.09
N LYS A 55 11.53 -1.12 3.45
CA LYS A 55 10.51 -1.99 2.84
C LYS A 55 9.93 -1.37 1.59
N TRP A 56 9.74 -0.05 1.62
CA TRP A 56 9.12 0.66 0.50
C TRP A 56 9.93 0.51 -0.78
N VAL A 57 11.26 0.59 -0.70
CA VAL A 57 12.09 0.48 -1.89
C VAL A 57 12.05 -0.91 -2.51
N LEU A 58 11.57 -1.91 -1.77
CA LEU A 58 11.43 -3.27 -2.28
C LEU A 58 10.04 -3.54 -2.84
N ARG A 59 9.13 -2.58 -2.73
CA ARG A 59 7.75 -2.74 -3.21
C ARG A 59 7.71 -2.61 -4.72
N GLY A 60 6.92 -3.47 -5.36
CA GLY A 60 6.77 -3.39 -6.82
C GLY A 60 5.92 -4.53 -7.34
N ARG A 61 6.00 -4.74 -8.64
CA ARG A 61 5.24 -5.77 -9.33
C ARG A 61 6.10 -6.93 -9.81
N GLY A 62 7.40 -6.85 -9.63
CA GLY A 62 8.29 -7.91 -10.02
C GLY A 62 8.16 -9.12 -9.11
N THR A 63 8.66 -10.25 -9.59
CA THR A 63 8.56 -11.52 -8.87
C THR A 63 9.19 -11.45 -7.49
N ASN A 64 10.30 -10.71 -7.37
CA ASN A 64 11.02 -10.61 -6.10
C ASN A 64 10.66 -9.35 -5.32
N ASP A 65 9.69 -8.56 -5.81
CA ASP A 65 9.28 -7.34 -5.13
C ASP A 65 8.25 -7.66 -4.05
N LEU A 66 8.23 -6.81 -3.02
CA LEU A 66 7.28 -6.99 -1.92
C LEU A 66 5.89 -6.50 -2.30
N CYS A 67 4.89 -7.18 -1.80
CA CYS A 67 3.51 -6.75 -1.86
C CYS A 67 2.84 -7.04 -0.52
N MET A 68 1.73 -6.35 -0.25
CA MET A 68 0.97 -6.54 0.98
C MET A 68 -0.21 -7.45 0.70
N VAL A 69 -0.35 -8.49 1.52
CA VAL A 69 -1.43 -9.46 1.35
C VAL A 69 -2.15 -9.66 2.67
N ARG A 70 -3.41 -10.10 2.57
CA ARG A 70 -4.18 -10.45 3.76
C ARG A 70 -3.77 -11.85 4.22
N ILE A 71 -3.64 -11.99 5.53
CA ILE A 71 -3.38 -13.30 6.14
C ILE A 71 -4.63 -14.16 6.03
N ASP A 72 -5.77 -13.60 6.44
CA ASP A 72 -7.08 -14.25 6.33
C ASP A 72 -7.88 -13.50 5.26
N ARG A 73 -8.19 -14.18 4.17
CA ARG A 73 -8.89 -13.56 3.03
C ARG A 73 -10.35 -13.23 3.33
N ASP A 74 -10.90 -13.80 4.37
CA ASP A 74 -12.29 -13.54 4.75
C ASP A 74 -12.41 -12.31 5.65
N ARG A 75 -11.29 -11.70 6.02
CA ARG A 75 -11.27 -10.51 6.86
C ARG A 75 -10.69 -9.34 6.07
N PRO A 76 -11.04 -8.10 6.45
CA PRO A 76 -10.54 -6.94 5.73
C PRO A 76 -9.04 -6.74 5.92
N PHE A 77 -8.48 -5.86 5.08
CA PHE A 77 -7.11 -5.39 5.30
C PHE A 77 -7.09 -4.60 6.60
N SER A 78 -6.33 -5.10 7.56
CA SER A 78 -6.10 -4.42 8.84
C SER A 78 -4.67 -4.71 9.26
N VAL A 79 -4.17 -3.93 10.20
CA VAL A 79 -2.75 -4.04 10.58
C VAL A 79 -2.42 -5.42 11.15
N ASP A 80 -3.39 -6.09 11.76
CA ASP A 80 -3.17 -7.44 12.32
C ASP A 80 -3.51 -8.54 11.33
N ASN A 81 -3.95 -8.20 10.12
CA ASN A 81 -4.36 -9.18 9.12
C ASN A 81 -3.59 -9.03 7.80
N VAL A 82 -2.47 -8.33 7.80
CA VAL A 82 -1.66 -8.14 6.59
C VAL A 82 -0.22 -8.50 6.89
N LYS A 83 0.50 -8.84 5.82
CA LYS A 83 1.94 -9.01 5.88
C LYS A 83 2.54 -8.69 4.52
N LEU A 84 3.83 -8.41 4.52
CA LEU A 84 4.58 -8.12 3.30
C LEU A 84 5.33 -9.37 2.90
N ILE A 85 5.09 -9.82 1.68
CA ILE A 85 5.76 -11.00 1.13
C ILE A 85 6.16 -10.69 -0.31
N THR A 86 7.08 -11.47 -0.86
CA THR A 86 7.41 -11.32 -2.27
C THR A 86 6.23 -11.78 -3.11
N ARG A 87 6.14 -11.21 -4.31
CA ARG A 87 5.09 -11.61 -5.24
C ARG A 87 5.22 -13.07 -5.62
N TYR A 88 6.46 -13.54 -5.75
CA TYR A 88 6.71 -14.96 -6.02
C TYR A 88 6.08 -15.83 -4.94
N PHE A 89 6.30 -15.48 -3.68
CA PHE A 89 5.75 -16.23 -2.56
C PHE A 89 4.22 -16.19 -2.59
N GLN A 90 3.64 -15.03 -2.90
CA GLN A 90 2.19 -14.90 -2.99
C GLN A 90 1.60 -15.85 -4.04
N ILE A 91 2.20 -15.85 -5.23
CA ILE A 91 1.71 -16.68 -6.32
C ILE A 91 1.82 -18.16 -5.95
N THR A 92 2.96 -18.56 -5.39
CA THR A 92 3.19 -19.94 -5.01
C THR A 92 2.23 -20.38 -3.91
N ARG A 93 2.04 -19.52 -2.90
CA ARG A 93 1.12 -19.79 -1.80
C ARG A 93 -0.30 -20.00 -2.30
N ASP A 94 -0.73 -19.22 -3.27
CA ASP A 94 -2.09 -19.31 -3.77
C ASP A 94 -2.34 -20.57 -4.56
N LYS A 95 -1.28 -21.24 -5.04
CA LYS A 95 -1.41 -22.47 -5.80
C LYS A 95 -1.36 -23.73 -4.93
N ILE A 96 -1.01 -23.58 -3.69
CA ILE A 96 -0.95 -24.70 -2.76
C ILE A 96 -2.33 -24.91 -2.17
N PRO A 97 -2.89 -26.11 -2.30
CA PRO A 97 -4.25 -26.41 -1.79
C PRO A 97 -4.37 -26.20 -0.29
#